data_18bbe0badaced6c99016fb3f4de7ecd8
#
_entry.id   18bbe0badaced6c99016fb3f4de7ecd8
#
_cell.length_a   1.000
_cell.length_b   1.000
_cell.length_c   1.000
_cell.angle_alpha   90.00
_cell.angle_beta   90.00
_cell.angle_gamma   90.00
#
_symmetry.space_group_name_H-M   'P 1'
#
loop_
_entity.id
_entity.type
_entity.pdbx_description
1 polymer ?
#
loop_
_entity_poly.entity_id
_entity_poly.type
_entity_poly.pdbx_seq_one_letter_code
_entity_poly.pdbx_strand_id
1 'polypeptide(L)'
;MATGQELALPTLGMETLHHVHADDVAQAFALAIERLEVAAGESFHVTSERAITLRGYAEAIAELFGQPSRLSLLAWDLWRDTVTEAAAQLTWDHIAHSPSMSIDKARRLLGYAPTYTSLEAIQDSLAWLVANGRLDTGGVAVPTVSHLA
;
A
#
# COMPACT_ATOMS: atom_id res chain seq x y z
N MET A 1 -3.35 9.61 12.00
CA MET A 1 -2.06 8.97 12.34
C MET A 1 -0.99 10.01 12.67
N ALA A 2 -0.62 10.91 11.78
CA ALA A 2 0.42 11.94 12.03
C ALA A 2 0.17 12.79 13.29
N THR A 3 -1.08 13.01 13.66
CA THR A 3 -1.49 13.82 14.83
C THR A 3 -1.73 13.01 16.12
N GLY A 4 -1.47 11.70 16.11
CA GLY A 4 -1.69 10.81 17.27
C GLY A 4 -3.17 10.60 17.64
N GLN A 5 -4.10 10.97 16.75
CA GLN A 5 -5.52 10.72 16.97
C GLN A 5 -5.84 9.23 16.80
N GLU A 6 -6.87 8.76 17.50
CA GLU A 6 -7.39 7.41 17.34
C GLU A 6 -7.95 7.22 15.92
N LEU A 7 -7.64 6.05 15.32
CA LEU A 7 -8.14 5.63 14.03
C LEU A 7 -9.03 4.41 14.19
N ALA A 8 -10.29 4.55 13.77
CA ALA A 8 -11.18 3.41 13.65
C ALA A 8 -10.88 2.62 12.38
N LEU A 9 -10.69 1.31 12.52
CA LEU A 9 -10.55 0.37 11.42
C LEU A 9 -11.79 -0.52 11.31
N PRO A 10 -12.21 -0.87 10.09
CA PRO A 10 -13.28 -1.86 9.91
C PRO A 10 -12.79 -3.25 10.31
N THR A 11 -13.69 -4.04 10.84
CA THR A 11 -13.50 -5.45 11.22
C THR A 11 -12.34 -5.63 12.21
N LEU A 12 -11.48 -6.60 12.01
CA LEU A 12 -10.28 -6.82 12.82
C LEU A 12 -9.02 -6.20 12.19
N GLY A 13 -9.15 -5.54 11.02
CA GLY A 13 -8.03 -4.99 10.27
C GLY A 13 -7.07 -6.05 9.73
N MET A 14 -7.54 -7.29 9.57
CA MET A 14 -6.74 -8.42 9.07
C MET A 14 -6.81 -8.58 7.55
N GLU A 15 -7.69 -7.85 6.91
CA GLU A 15 -7.78 -7.76 5.47
C GLU A 15 -6.46 -7.24 4.91
N THR A 16 -6.03 -7.80 3.78
CA THR A 16 -4.72 -7.45 3.20
C THR A 16 -4.84 -6.39 2.12
N LEU A 17 -3.79 -5.58 2.01
CA LEU A 17 -3.51 -4.64 0.94
C LEU A 17 -2.20 -5.07 0.28
N HIS A 18 -2.15 -5.03 -1.06
CA HIS A 18 -0.96 -5.42 -1.79
C HIS A 18 -0.52 -4.30 -2.73
N HIS A 19 0.26 -3.38 -2.22
CA HIS A 19 0.74 -2.21 -2.94
C HIS A 19 1.93 -2.56 -3.83
N VAL A 20 2.16 -1.70 -4.83
CA VAL A 20 3.33 -1.74 -5.70
C VAL A 20 3.81 -0.31 -5.95
N HIS A 21 5.12 -0.11 -6.02
CA HIS A 21 5.70 1.16 -6.42
C HIS A 21 5.63 1.34 -7.94
N ALA A 22 5.49 2.58 -8.40
CA ALA A 22 5.41 2.88 -9.83
C ALA A 22 6.66 2.44 -10.61
N ASP A 23 7.85 2.57 -10.02
CA ASP A 23 9.11 2.14 -10.63
C ASP A 23 9.17 0.61 -10.79
N ASP A 24 8.63 -0.15 -9.83
CA ASP A 24 8.53 -1.61 -9.95
C ASP A 24 7.55 -2.02 -11.06
N VAL A 25 6.47 -1.25 -11.25
CA VAL A 25 5.57 -1.44 -12.40
C VAL A 25 6.33 -1.15 -13.70
N ALA A 26 7.07 -0.05 -13.77
CA ALA A 26 7.88 0.30 -14.94
C ALA A 26 8.93 -0.78 -15.24
N GLN A 27 9.60 -1.32 -14.22
CA GLN A 27 10.50 -2.46 -14.33
C GLN A 27 9.81 -3.66 -15.00
N ALA A 28 8.62 -4.02 -14.54
CA ALA A 28 7.88 -5.17 -15.09
C ALA A 28 7.54 -4.97 -16.59
N PHE A 29 7.14 -3.75 -16.98
CA PHE A 29 6.89 -3.42 -18.38
C PHE A 29 8.17 -3.51 -19.23
N ALA A 30 9.29 -2.95 -18.76
CA ALA A 30 10.57 -3.03 -19.46
C ALA A 30 10.99 -4.48 -19.68
N LEU A 31 10.95 -5.30 -18.63
CA LEU A 31 11.27 -6.72 -18.68
C LEU A 31 10.35 -7.51 -19.63
N ALA A 32 9.05 -7.17 -19.66
CA ALA A 32 8.11 -7.83 -20.59
C ALA A 32 8.42 -7.49 -22.06
N ILE A 33 8.87 -6.27 -22.34
CA ILE A 33 9.32 -5.87 -23.69
C ILE A 33 10.62 -6.58 -24.07
N GLU A 34 11.59 -6.63 -23.15
CA GLU A 34 12.88 -7.31 -23.38
C GLU A 34 12.74 -8.82 -23.59
N ARG A 35 11.68 -9.42 -23.01
CA ARG A 35 11.39 -10.87 -23.07
C ARG A 35 10.06 -11.16 -23.73
N LEU A 36 9.79 -10.48 -24.82
CA LEU A 36 8.48 -10.53 -25.50
C LEU A 36 8.09 -11.96 -25.92
N GLU A 37 9.04 -12.81 -26.27
CA GLU A 37 8.80 -14.20 -26.66
C GLU A 37 8.20 -15.07 -25.55
N VAL A 38 8.44 -14.72 -24.27
CA VAL A 38 7.85 -15.42 -23.11
C VAL A 38 6.74 -14.62 -22.45
N ALA A 39 6.63 -13.33 -22.75
CA ALA A 39 5.62 -12.45 -22.18
C ALA A 39 4.33 -12.42 -23.01
N ALA A 40 4.43 -12.62 -24.32
CA ALA A 40 3.29 -12.51 -25.24
C ALA A 40 2.20 -13.54 -24.90
N GLY A 41 0.97 -13.05 -24.69
CA GLY A 41 -0.17 -13.87 -24.33
C GLY A 41 -0.25 -14.29 -22.85
N GLU A 42 0.72 -13.85 -22.03
CA GLU A 42 0.77 -14.17 -20.61
C GLU A 42 0.22 -13.02 -19.74
N SER A 43 -0.33 -13.36 -18.57
CA SER A 43 -0.74 -12.40 -17.55
C SER A 43 0.17 -12.53 -16.33
N PHE A 44 0.57 -11.41 -15.75
CA PHE A 44 1.46 -11.36 -14.60
C PHE A 44 0.84 -10.53 -13.48
N HIS A 45 1.01 -10.99 -12.24
CA HIS A 45 0.83 -10.12 -11.09
C HIS A 45 2.11 -9.30 -10.91
N VAL A 46 1.93 -7.99 -10.79
CA VAL A 46 3.01 -7.01 -10.55
C VAL A 46 2.68 -6.29 -9.26
N THR A 47 3.26 -6.76 -8.17
CA THR A 47 3.08 -6.23 -6.82
C THR A 47 4.42 -6.22 -6.10
N SER A 48 4.48 -5.65 -4.90
CA SER A 48 5.60 -5.86 -3.98
C SER A 48 5.69 -7.35 -3.59
N GLU A 49 6.75 -7.73 -2.91
CA GLU A 49 6.97 -9.14 -2.54
C GLU A 49 5.92 -9.68 -1.57
N ARG A 50 5.38 -8.81 -0.70
CA ARG A 50 4.43 -9.22 0.37
C ARG A 50 3.31 -8.22 0.52
N ALA A 51 2.10 -8.75 0.70
CA ALA A 51 0.95 -7.98 1.15
C ALA A 51 1.11 -7.58 2.63
N ILE A 52 0.42 -6.53 3.03
CA ILE A 52 0.36 -6.06 4.42
C ILE A 52 -1.10 -6.04 4.88
N THR A 53 -1.36 -6.34 6.15
CA THR A 53 -2.72 -6.21 6.70
C THR A 53 -3.07 -4.74 6.91
N LEU A 54 -4.36 -4.41 6.85
CA LEU A 54 -4.84 -3.05 7.10
C LEU A 54 -4.39 -2.53 8.48
N ARG A 55 -4.42 -3.41 9.50
CA ARG A 55 -3.91 -3.11 10.82
C ARG A 55 -2.40 -2.86 10.82
N GLY A 56 -1.62 -3.76 10.21
CA GLY A 56 -0.17 -3.60 10.10
C GLY A 56 0.22 -2.34 9.33
N TYR A 57 -0.55 -1.97 8.31
CA TYR A 57 -0.40 -0.70 7.60
C TYR A 57 -0.61 0.49 8.54
N ALA A 58 -1.71 0.51 9.29
CA ALA A 58 -2.01 1.60 10.22
C ALA A 58 -0.95 1.72 11.34
N GLU A 59 -0.49 0.59 11.89
CA GLU A 59 0.57 0.55 12.90
C GLU A 59 1.89 1.10 12.34
N ALA A 60 2.30 0.68 11.15
CA ALA A 60 3.52 1.15 10.51
C ALA A 60 3.48 2.64 10.15
N ILE A 61 2.33 3.16 9.70
CA ILE A 61 2.17 4.61 9.46
C ILE A 61 2.24 5.40 10.77
N ALA A 62 1.69 4.90 11.86
CA ALA A 62 1.83 5.56 13.16
C ALA A 62 3.30 5.63 13.59
N GLU A 63 4.02 4.52 13.47
CA GLU A 63 5.45 4.44 13.77
C GLU A 63 6.27 5.41 12.89
N LEU A 64 5.96 5.49 11.59
CA LEU A 64 6.60 6.42 10.66
C LEU A 64 6.52 7.87 11.13
N PHE A 65 5.41 8.26 11.77
CA PHE A 65 5.22 9.59 12.35
C PHE A 65 5.66 9.70 13.82
N GLY A 66 6.28 8.66 14.39
CA GLY A 66 6.70 8.64 15.81
C GLY A 66 5.53 8.68 16.78
N GLN A 67 4.35 8.25 16.35
CA GLN A 67 3.13 8.27 17.17
C GLN A 67 2.76 6.86 17.65
N PRO A 68 2.16 6.74 18.85
CA PRO A 68 1.55 5.48 19.25
C PRO A 68 0.39 5.13 18.32
N SER A 69 0.29 3.89 17.90
CA SER A 69 -0.87 3.40 17.15
C SER A 69 -2.07 3.28 18.08
N ARG A 70 -3.01 4.20 17.97
CA ARG A 70 -4.29 4.18 18.71
C ARG A 70 -5.37 3.71 17.73
N LEU A 71 -5.68 2.41 17.78
CA LEU A 71 -6.64 1.78 16.88
C LEU A 71 -7.86 1.33 17.65
N SER A 72 -9.06 1.64 17.14
CA SER A 72 -10.31 1.01 17.54
C SER A 72 -10.79 0.12 16.38
N LEU A 73 -11.26 -1.08 16.72
CA LEU A 73 -11.72 -2.08 15.75
C LEU A 73 -13.24 -2.15 15.83
N LEU A 74 -13.92 -1.82 14.76
CA LEU A 74 -15.36 -1.77 14.69
C LEU A 74 -15.89 -2.80 13.70
N ALA A 75 -17.04 -3.41 14.01
CA ALA A 75 -17.77 -4.19 13.02
C ALA A 75 -18.03 -3.31 11.77
N TRP A 76 -18.04 -3.92 10.57
CA TRP A 76 -18.18 -3.17 9.31
C TRP A 76 -19.35 -2.18 9.32
N ASP A 77 -20.53 -2.62 9.75
CA ASP A 77 -21.73 -1.79 9.76
C ASP A 77 -21.59 -0.57 10.69
N LEU A 78 -20.92 -0.73 11.83
CA LEU A 78 -20.65 0.38 12.75
C LEU A 78 -19.56 1.32 12.21
N TRP A 79 -18.53 0.77 11.56
CA TRP A 79 -17.46 1.57 11.00
C TRP A 79 -17.93 2.42 9.81
N ARG A 80 -18.71 1.83 8.89
CA ARG A 80 -19.22 2.56 7.73
C ARG A 80 -20.04 3.79 8.09
N ASP A 81 -20.73 3.78 9.23
CA ASP A 81 -21.51 4.91 9.72
C ASP A 81 -20.63 6.06 10.27
N THR A 82 -19.32 5.83 10.47
CA THR A 82 -18.35 6.84 10.94
C THR A 82 -17.69 7.61 9.80
N VAL A 83 -17.87 7.20 8.56
CA VAL A 83 -17.24 7.78 7.37
C VAL A 83 -18.30 8.16 6.33
N THR A 84 -17.90 8.84 5.27
CA THR A 84 -18.82 9.11 4.15
C THR A 84 -19.09 7.82 3.36
N GLU A 85 -20.25 7.73 2.70
CA GLU A 85 -20.59 6.58 1.85
C GLU A 85 -19.52 6.32 0.79
N ALA A 86 -18.98 7.37 0.16
CA ALA A 86 -17.90 7.24 -0.82
C ALA A 86 -16.62 6.66 -0.22
N ALA A 87 -16.26 7.06 1.00
CA ALA A 87 -15.11 6.51 1.70
C ALA A 87 -15.34 5.05 2.12
N ALA A 88 -16.56 4.72 2.57
CA ALA A 88 -16.93 3.34 2.90
C ALA A 88 -16.83 2.44 1.67
N GLN A 89 -17.40 2.88 0.53
CA GLN A 89 -17.33 2.11 -0.72
C GLN A 89 -15.90 1.92 -1.20
N LEU A 90 -15.10 2.98 -1.21
CA LEU A 90 -13.69 2.91 -1.58
C LEU A 90 -12.90 1.93 -0.68
N THR A 91 -13.15 1.98 0.63
CA THR A 91 -12.52 1.06 1.57
C THR A 91 -12.94 -0.38 1.31
N TRP A 92 -14.25 -0.63 1.10
CA TRP A 92 -14.77 -1.94 0.76
C TRP A 92 -14.09 -2.51 -0.48
N ASP A 93 -14.03 -1.75 -1.57
CA ASP A 93 -13.42 -2.17 -2.83
C ASP A 93 -11.94 -2.57 -2.66
N HIS A 94 -11.22 -1.94 -1.73
CA HIS A 94 -9.83 -2.26 -1.44
C HIS A 94 -9.66 -3.52 -0.59
N ILE A 95 -10.52 -3.75 0.41
CA ILE A 95 -10.30 -4.79 1.41
C ILE A 95 -11.15 -6.06 1.20
N ALA A 96 -12.27 -5.98 0.46
CA ALA A 96 -13.25 -7.06 0.33
C ALA A 96 -12.64 -8.39 -0.15
N HIS A 97 -11.58 -8.35 -0.94
CA HIS A 97 -10.93 -9.53 -1.51
C HIS A 97 -9.61 -9.89 -0.84
N SER A 98 -9.16 -9.12 0.15
CA SER A 98 -7.90 -9.35 0.87
C SER A 98 -6.76 -9.78 -0.08
N PRO A 99 -6.37 -8.95 -1.06
CA PRO A 99 -5.43 -9.37 -2.10
C PRO A 99 -4.07 -9.72 -1.51
N SER A 100 -3.57 -10.90 -1.85
CA SER A 100 -2.23 -11.38 -1.55
C SER A 100 -1.76 -12.25 -2.72
N MET A 101 -1.12 -11.62 -3.69
CA MET A 101 -0.80 -12.24 -4.98
C MET A 101 0.66 -12.69 -5.02
N SER A 102 0.91 -13.88 -5.59
CA SER A 102 2.27 -14.33 -5.86
C SER A 102 2.83 -13.64 -7.11
N ILE A 103 4.07 -13.20 -7.01
CA ILE A 103 4.87 -12.68 -8.13
C ILE A 103 5.79 -13.74 -8.73
N ASP A 104 5.70 -15.00 -8.31
CA ASP A 104 6.63 -16.07 -8.72
C ASP A 104 6.66 -16.29 -10.23
N LYS A 105 5.51 -16.13 -10.90
CA LYS A 105 5.45 -16.23 -12.36
C LYS A 105 6.23 -15.10 -13.04
N ALA A 106 6.02 -13.86 -12.59
CA ALA A 106 6.77 -12.70 -13.11
C ALA A 106 8.27 -12.83 -12.82
N ARG A 107 8.63 -13.25 -11.62
CA ARG A 107 10.02 -13.51 -11.23
C ARG A 107 10.67 -14.56 -12.12
N ARG A 108 10.02 -15.70 -12.33
CA ARG A 108 10.57 -16.81 -13.11
C ARG A 108 10.67 -16.50 -14.59
N LEU A 109 9.65 -15.89 -15.20
CA LEU A 109 9.60 -15.68 -16.65
C LEU A 109 10.22 -14.36 -17.08
N LEU A 110 10.03 -13.30 -16.32
CA LEU A 110 10.53 -11.96 -16.65
C LEU A 110 11.79 -11.57 -15.89
N GLY A 111 12.12 -12.24 -14.78
CA GLY A 111 13.17 -11.78 -13.88
C GLY A 111 12.71 -10.61 -13.01
N TYR A 112 11.40 -10.38 -12.86
CA TYR A 112 10.84 -9.31 -12.04
C TYR A 112 11.32 -9.42 -10.60
N ALA A 113 11.88 -8.33 -10.08
CA ALA A 113 12.40 -8.24 -8.72
C ALA A 113 12.04 -6.86 -8.16
N PRO A 114 10.88 -6.72 -7.48
CA PRO A 114 10.48 -5.42 -6.94
C PRO A 114 11.51 -4.91 -5.94
N THR A 115 11.83 -3.62 -6.05
CA THR A 115 12.80 -2.93 -5.21
C THR A 115 12.17 -2.47 -3.90
N TYR A 116 10.87 -2.13 -3.96
CA TYR A 116 10.15 -1.54 -2.84
C TYR A 116 9.26 -2.56 -2.15
N THR A 117 9.23 -2.49 -0.83
CA THR A 117 8.17 -3.11 -0.03
C THR A 117 6.85 -2.33 -0.18
N SER A 118 5.72 -2.93 0.22
CA SER A 118 4.43 -2.21 0.28
C SER A 118 4.51 -0.95 1.14
N LEU A 119 5.25 -0.97 2.24
CA LEU A 119 5.38 0.20 3.14
C LEU A 119 6.24 1.30 2.52
N GLU A 120 7.33 0.96 1.85
CA GLU A 120 8.19 1.94 1.18
C GLU A 120 7.46 2.62 0.02
N ALA A 121 6.67 1.88 -0.76
CA ALA A 121 5.83 2.44 -1.81
C ALA A 121 4.81 3.46 -1.26
N ILE A 122 4.20 3.14 -0.10
CA ILE A 122 3.27 4.05 0.58
C ILE A 122 4.02 5.27 1.15
N GLN A 123 5.16 5.07 1.77
CA GLN A 123 5.98 6.13 2.35
C GLN A 123 6.39 7.15 1.29
N ASP A 124 6.85 6.69 0.12
CA ASP A 124 7.19 7.56 -1.00
C ASP A 124 5.97 8.35 -1.49
N SER A 125 4.83 7.68 -1.66
CA SER A 125 3.56 8.33 -2.03
C SER A 125 3.12 9.38 -1.01
N LEU A 126 3.26 9.11 0.28
CA LEU A 126 2.96 10.08 1.35
C LEU A 126 3.90 11.28 1.29
N ALA A 127 5.21 11.06 1.10
CA ALA A 127 6.19 12.12 0.97
C ALA A 127 5.87 13.03 -0.22
N TRP A 128 5.51 12.43 -1.36
CA TRP A 128 5.09 13.18 -2.55
C TRP A 128 3.82 14.00 -2.29
N LEU A 129 2.79 13.42 -1.67
CA LEU A 129 1.53 14.11 -1.36
C LEU A 129 1.77 15.32 -0.45
N VAL A 130 2.61 15.19 0.56
CA VAL A 130 2.97 16.28 1.47
C VAL A 130 3.76 17.37 0.72
N ALA A 131 4.79 16.98 -0.03
CA ALA A 131 5.63 17.92 -0.80
C ALA A 131 4.83 18.74 -1.83
N ASN A 132 3.73 18.17 -2.37
CA ASN A 132 2.86 18.83 -3.34
C ASN A 132 1.61 19.47 -2.71
N GLY A 133 1.56 19.61 -1.39
CA GLY A 133 0.45 20.26 -0.67
C GLY A 133 -0.90 19.54 -0.81
N ARG A 134 -0.89 18.24 -1.11
CA ARG A 134 -2.08 17.41 -1.28
C ARG A 134 -2.49 16.71 0.02
N LEU A 135 -1.60 16.66 0.98
CA LEU A 135 -1.81 16.10 2.32
C LEU A 135 -1.18 17.03 3.34
N ASP A 136 -1.98 17.46 4.33
CA ASP A 136 -1.51 18.19 5.49
C ASP A 136 -1.25 17.23 6.66
N THR A 137 -0.02 17.20 7.13
CA THR A 137 0.42 16.40 8.28
C THR A 137 0.55 17.23 9.57
N GLY A 138 0.07 18.48 9.53
CA GLY A 138 0.28 19.41 10.66
C GLY A 138 1.75 19.82 10.84
N GLY A 139 2.53 19.81 9.76
CA GLY A 139 3.95 20.16 9.76
C GLY A 139 4.89 19.00 10.15
N VAL A 140 4.37 17.80 10.36
CA VAL A 140 5.21 16.60 10.59
C VAL A 140 5.78 16.11 9.26
N ALA A 141 7.11 16.04 9.16
CA ALA A 141 7.78 15.54 7.97
C ALA A 141 7.57 14.03 7.78
N VAL A 142 7.39 13.59 6.55
CA VAL A 142 7.44 12.18 6.19
C VAL A 142 8.89 11.81 5.93
N PRO A 143 9.47 10.83 6.64
CA PRO A 143 10.82 10.36 6.36
C PRO A 143 10.93 9.84 4.92
N THR A 144 12.04 10.10 4.25
CA THR A 144 12.30 9.57 2.91
C THR A 144 12.71 8.11 2.94
N VAL A 145 12.42 7.38 1.88
CA VAL A 145 12.85 5.98 1.70
C VAL A 145 14.35 5.96 1.42
N SER A 146 15.10 5.15 2.18
CA SER A 146 16.58 5.21 2.22
C SER A 146 17.28 4.81 0.91
N HIS A 147 16.64 4.11 -0.01
CA HIS A 147 17.25 3.72 -1.28
C HIS A 147 17.02 4.74 -2.41
N LEU A 148 16.36 5.85 -2.11
CA LEU A 148 16.16 6.96 -3.05
C LEU A 148 17.17 8.10 -2.86
N ALA A 149 18.15 7.93 -1.98
CA ALA A 149 19.19 8.91 -1.68
C ALA A 149 20.48 8.67 -2.48
#